data_06da99c307ef75058a6d08dcd2ba9409
#
_entry.id   06da99c307ef75058a6d08dcd2ba9409
#
_cell.length_a   1.000
_cell.length_b   1.000
_cell.length_c   1.000
_cell.angle_alpha   90.00
_cell.angle_beta   90.00
_cell.angle_gamma   90.00
#
_symmetry.space_group_name_H-M   'P 1'
#
loop_
_entity.id
_entity.type
_entity.pdbx_description
1 polymer ?
#
loop_
_entity_poly.entity_id
_entity_poly.type
_entity_poly.pdbx_seq_one_letter_code
_entity_poly.pdbx_strand_id
1 'polypeptide(L)'
;MNTVLKKETLSRAERLGEVRPAYLEALTLVERLHRRLLDVIKDEFDRRGRSDINAVQALLLYNIGDKELTAGELRTRGYYLGSNVSYNVKKLVEMQYLHHARSRVDRRAVRISLTQRGREVHDVVTSLYEKHVLTVEQIGGISGDDFSRLNVALARLERFWTDQIRFRL
;
A
#
# COMPACT_ATOMS: atom_id res chain seq x y z
N MET A 1 19.90 -33.38 0.69
CA MET A 1 18.73 -34.08 0.13
C MET A 1 17.72 -34.57 1.19
N ASN A 2 17.76 -34.06 2.44
CA ASN A 2 16.94 -34.60 3.56
C ASN A 2 15.93 -33.65 4.19
N THR A 3 15.77 -32.41 3.66
CA THR A 3 14.90 -31.39 4.28
C THR A 3 13.48 -31.39 3.70
N VAL A 4 13.30 -31.86 2.48
CA VAL A 4 11.99 -31.88 1.80
C VAL A 4 11.14 -33.07 2.28
N LEU A 5 11.75 -34.20 2.61
CA LEU A 5 11.05 -35.40 3.07
C LEU A 5 10.51 -35.32 4.52
N LYS A 6 10.99 -34.37 5.34
CA LYS A 6 10.49 -34.18 6.73
C LYS A 6 9.16 -33.42 6.82
N LYS A 7 8.71 -32.75 5.76
CA LYS A 7 7.45 -31.98 5.76
C LYS A 7 6.19 -32.83 5.54
N GLU A 8 6.32 -34.03 5.05
CA GLU A 8 5.15 -34.88 4.71
C GLU A 8 4.60 -35.72 5.89
N THR A 9 5.30 -35.77 7.04
CA THR A 9 4.94 -36.66 8.16
C THR A 9 4.38 -35.95 9.40
N LEU A 10 4.32 -34.60 9.43
CA LEU A 10 3.78 -33.87 10.58
C LEU A 10 2.25 -34.01 10.65
N SER A 11 1.72 -34.29 11.83
CA SER A 11 0.28 -34.28 12.10
C SER A 11 -0.31 -32.84 11.85
N ARG A 12 -1.63 -32.76 11.66
CA ARG A 12 -2.32 -31.48 11.51
C ARG A 12 -2.06 -30.52 12.69
N ALA A 13 -1.99 -31.06 13.91
CA ALA A 13 -1.74 -30.27 15.12
C ALA A 13 -0.31 -29.73 15.16
N GLU A 14 0.69 -30.52 14.78
CA GLU A 14 2.08 -30.06 14.69
C GLU A 14 2.28 -28.98 13.63
N ARG A 15 1.69 -29.14 12.44
CA ARG A 15 1.71 -28.09 11.39
C ARG A 15 1.06 -26.79 11.84
N LEU A 16 -0.04 -26.84 12.57
CA LEU A 16 -0.68 -25.68 13.16
C LEU A 16 0.21 -25.01 14.22
N GLY A 17 0.93 -25.81 15.02
CA GLY A 17 1.87 -25.31 16.02
C GLY A 17 3.06 -24.55 15.40
N GLU A 18 3.56 -24.99 14.25
CA GLU A 18 4.67 -24.33 13.54
C GLU A 18 4.22 -23.04 12.80
N VAL A 19 3.10 -23.10 12.10
CA VAL A 19 2.65 -21.99 11.23
C VAL A 19 2.00 -20.86 12.01
N ARG A 20 1.26 -21.17 13.07
CA ARG A 20 0.45 -20.20 13.80
C ARG A 20 1.24 -19.02 14.39
N PRO A 21 2.36 -19.22 15.11
CA PRO A 21 3.12 -18.09 15.67
C PRO A 21 3.65 -17.15 14.58
N ALA A 22 4.26 -17.69 13.53
CA ALA A 22 4.80 -16.92 12.42
C ALA A 22 3.71 -16.16 11.64
N TYR A 23 2.55 -16.78 11.46
CA TYR A 23 1.41 -16.12 10.82
C TYR A 23 0.92 -14.93 11.65
N LEU A 24 0.70 -15.08 12.96
CA LEU A 24 0.24 -14.00 13.84
C LEU A 24 1.28 -12.88 13.95
N GLU A 25 2.56 -13.22 13.99
CA GLU A 25 3.64 -12.22 13.93
C GLU A 25 3.62 -11.44 12.62
N ALA A 26 3.44 -12.10 11.46
CA ALA A 26 3.33 -11.46 10.17
C ALA A 26 2.16 -10.47 10.12
N LEU A 27 0.99 -10.80 10.69
CA LEU A 27 -0.15 -9.88 10.79
C LEU A 27 0.22 -8.61 11.59
N THR A 28 0.84 -8.80 12.75
CA THR A 28 1.30 -7.70 13.60
C THR A 28 2.31 -6.82 12.87
N LEU A 29 3.24 -7.42 12.13
CA LEU A 29 4.24 -6.69 11.36
C LEU A 29 3.61 -5.88 10.22
N VAL A 30 2.66 -6.43 9.48
CA VAL A 30 1.95 -5.73 8.41
C VAL A 30 1.25 -4.47 8.94
N GLU A 31 0.54 -4.57 10.07
CA GLU A 31 -0.11 -3.41 10.69
C GLU A 31 0.91 -2.36 11.17
N ARG A 32 2.01 -2.80 11.78
CA ARG A 32 3.07 -1.90 12.25
C ARG A 32 3.78 -1.21 11.10
N LEU A 33 4.11 -1.94 10.03
CA LEU A 33 4.78 -1.40 8.84
C LEU A 33 3.92 -0.35 8.15
N HIS A 34 2.63 -0.62 7.98
CA HIS A 34 1.72 0.39 7.41
C HIS A 34 1.72 1.69 8.22
N ARG A 35 1.64 1.58 9.54
CA ARG A 35 1.67 2.73 10.45
C ARG A 35 2.99 3.50 10.36
N ARG A 36 4.13 2.77 10.35
CA ARG A 36 5.47 3.39 10.22
C ARG A 36 5.67 4.06 8.86
N LEU A 37 5.13 3.50 7.80
CA LEU A 37 5.16 4.15 6.49
C LEU A 37 4.45 5.51 6.53
N LEU A 38 3.28 5.59 7.16
CA LEU A 38 2.56 6.87 7.31
C LEU A 38 3.33 7.84 8.23
N ASP A 39 3.96 7.37 9.31
CA ASP A 39 4.78 8.20 10.19
C ASP A 39 5.96 8.82 9.42
N VAL A 40 6.64 8.05 8.58
CA VAL A 40 7.79 8.50 7.76
C VAL A 40 7.34 9.54 6.73
N ILE A 41 6.20 9.32 6.06
CA ILE A 41 5.64 10.29 5.11
C ILE A 41 5.28 11.58 5.86
N LYS A 42 4.62 11.48 7.01
CA LYS A 42 4.26 12.64 7.82
C LYS A 42 5.49 13.45 8.20
N ASP A 43 6.55 12.82 8.71
CA ASP A 43 7.79 13.48 9.12
C ASP A 43 8.46 14.22 7.95
N GLU A 44 8.45 13.66 6.74
CA GLU A 44 8.99 14.34 5.55
C GLU A 44 8.18 15.60 5.19
N PHE A 45 6.85 15.56 5.32
CA PHE A 45 6.00 16.73 5.07
C PHE A 45 6.14 17.79 6.18
N ASP A 46 6.23 17.37 7.44
CA ASP A 46 6.49 18.27 8.58
C ASP A 46 7.84 19.01 8.41
N ARG A 47 8.91 18.30 8.00
CA ARG A 47 10.22 18.91 7.70
C ARG A 47 10.18 19.92 6.55
N ARG A 48 9.26 19.77 5.61
CA ARG A 48 9.04 20.71 4.50
C ARG A 48 8.08 21.85 4.86
N GLY A 49 7.59 21.91 6.10
CA GLY A 49 6.63 22.92 6.55
C GLY A 49 5.24 22.77 5.92
N ARG A 50 4.89 21.57 5.41
CA ARG A 50 3.60 21.31 4.77
C ARG A 50 2.66 20.59 5.74
N SER A 51 1.79 21.37 6.36
CA SER A 51 0.75 20.87 7.28
C SER A 51 -0.65 20.80 6.64
N ASP A 52 -0.77 21.20 5.39
CA ASP A 52 -2.03 21.29 4.64
C ASP A 52 -2.50 19.92 4.09
N ILE A 53 -1.65 18.90 4.15
CA ILE A 53 -1.94 17.53 3.70
C ILE A 53 -1.46 16.51 4.72
N ASN A 54 -2.25 15.48 4.97
CA ASN A 54 -1.84 14.39 5.86
C ASN A 54 -1.19 13.22 5.08
N ALA A 55 -0.50 12.32 5.80
CA ALA A 55 0.24 11.21 5.21
C ALA A 55 -0.65 10.25 4.37
N VAL A 56 -1.91 10.03 4.79
CA VAL A 56 -2.85 9.18 4.05
C VAL A 56 -3.21 9.81 2.72
N GLN A 57 -3.45 11.12 2.71
CA GLN A 57 -3.75 11.89 1.51
C GLN A 57 -2.54 11.96 0.57
N ALA A 58 -1.34 12.19 1.11
CA ALA A 58 -0.09 12.18 0.33
C ALA A 58 0.15 10.82 -0.32
N LEU A 59 -0.02 9.73 0.42
CA LEU A 59 0.10 8.36 -0.10
C LEU A 59 -0.95 8.07 -1.17
N LEU A 60 -2.17 8.57 -1.02
CA LEU A 60 -3.23 8.44 -2.04
C LEU A 60 -2.84 9.14 -3.33
N LEU A 61 -2.33 10.37 -3.26
CA LEU A 61 -1.85 11.10 -4.45
C LEU A 61 -0.68 10.37 -5.13
N TYR A 62 0.26 9.85 -4.35
CA TYR A 62 1.36 9.02 -4.86
C TYR A 62 0.83 7.79 -5.63
N ASN A 63 -0.15 7.10 -5.08
CA ASN A 63 -0.72 5.89 -5.68
C ASN A 63 -1.55 6.18 -6.96
N ILE A 64 -2.12 7.36 -7.10
CA ILE A 64 -2.79 7.81 -8.34
C ILE A 64 -1.73 8.00 -9.43
N GLY A 65 -0.63 8.70 -9.13
CA GLY A 65 0.44 8.97 -10.08
C GLY A 65 -0.08 9.67 -11.34
N ASP A 66 0.51 9.38 -12.49
CA ASP A 66 0.14 9.95 -13.80
C ASP A 66 -1.14 9.34 -14.42
N LYS A 67 -1.89 8.56 -13.69
CA LYS A 67 -3.06 7.84 -14.19
C LYS A 67 -4.33 8.65 -14.01
N GLU A 68 -5.26 8.47 -14.93
CA GLU A 68 -6.65 8.81 -14.71
C GLU A 68 -7.40 7.58 -14.18
N LEU A 69 -7.95 7.66 -12.98
CA LEU A 69 -8.61 6.56 -12.30
C LEU A 69 -10.04 6.94 -11.91
N THR A 70 -10.94 5.96 -11.93
CA THR A 70 -12.24 6.10 -11.30
C THR A 70 -12.16 5.82 -9.79
N ALA A 71 -13.13 6.28 -9.02
CA ALA A 71 -13.23 5.94 -7.59
C ALA A 71 -13.35 4.41 -7.36
N GLY A 72 -13.96 3.70 -8.33
CA GLY A 72 -14.04 2.23 -8.33
C GLY A 72 -12.67 1.59 -8.49
N GLU A 73 -11.88 2.05 -9.44
CA GLU A 73 -10.51 1.55 -9.68
C GLU A 73 -9.59 1.83 -8.49
N LEU A 74 -9.71 2.97 -7.82
CA LEU A 74 -8.97 3.26 -6.58
C LEU A 74 -9.30 2.27 -5.46
N ARG A 75 -10.58 1.88 -5.32
CA ARG A 75 -11.00 0.87 -4.33
C ARG A 75 -10.50 -0.52 -4.68
N THR A 76 -10.61 -0.94 -5.95
CA THR A 76 -10.19 -2.29 -6.38
C THR A 76 -8.68 -2.48 -6.37
N ARG A 77 -7.91 -1.40 -6.47
CA ARG A 77 -6.45 -1.46 -6.32
C ARG A 77 -5.98 -1.58 -4.87
N GLY A 78 -6.91 -1.73 -3.92
CA GLY A 78 -6.59 -2.05 -2.53
C GLY A 78 -6.00 -0.90 -1.72
N TYR A 79 -6.02 0.32 -2.25
CA TYR A 79 -5.34 1.42 -1.56
C TYR A 79 -6.04 1.86 -0.27
N TYR A 80 -7.38 1.65 -0.12
CA TYR A 80 -8.11 2.05 1.10
C TYR A 80 -9.51 1.43 1.18
N LEU A 81 -10.10 1.41 2.38
CA LEU A 81 -11.52 1.08 2.59
C LEU A 81 -12.42 2.11 1.90
N GLY A 82 -13.49 1.65 1.26
CA GLY A 82 -14.33 2.43 0.35
C GLY A 82 -14.83 3.78 0.87
N SER A 83 -15.22 3.87 2.15
CA SER A 83 -15.65 5.13 2.79
C SER A 83 -14.50 6.14 2.92
N ASN A 84 -13.30 5.68 3.28
CA ASN A 84 -12.12 6.52 3.45
C ASN A 84 -11.62 7.07 2.11
N VAL A 85 -11.70 6.28 1.02
CA VAL A 85 -11.35 6.75 -0.33
C VAL A 85 -12.25 7.90 -0.74
N SER A 86 -13.57 7.73 -0.64
CA SER A 86 -14.53 8.75 -1.07
C SER A 86 -14.38 10.05 -0.29
N TYR A 87 -14.16 9.97 1.02
CA TYR A 87 -13.91 11.13 1.86
C TYR A 87 -12.62 11.86 1.47
N ASN A 88 -11.50 11.13 1.37
CA ASN A 88 -10.21 11.74 1.04
C ASN A 88 -10.17 12.30 -0.39
N VAL A 89 -10.78 11.60 -1.37
CA VAL A 89 -10.89 12.11 -2.74
C VAL A 89 -11.68 13.42 -2.76
N LYS A 90 -12.83 13.49 -2.09
CA LYS A 90 -13.62 14.73 -1.99
C LYS A 90 -12.81 15.87 -1.40
N LYS A 91 -12.12 15.64 -0.29
CA LYS A 91 -11.24 16.61 0.36
C LYS A 91 -10.12 17.09 -0.56
N LEU A 92 -9.45 16.16 -1.26
CA LEU A 92 -8.35 16.50 -2.17
C LEU A 92 -8.82 17.26 -3.41
N VAL A 93 -10.05 17.04 -3.86
CA VAL A 93 -10.67 17.87 -4.91
C VAL A 93 -10.97 19.27 -4.39
N GLU A 94 -11.60 19.41 -3.22
CA GLU A 94 -11.86 20.70 -2.56
C GLU A 94 -10.57 21.51 -2.35
N MET A 95 -9.48 20.83 -1.99
CA MET A 95 -8.15 21.42 -1.77
C MET A 95 -7.34 21.62 -3.06
N GLN A 96 -7.92 21.31 -4.23
CA GLN A 96 -7.31 21.46 -5.55
C GLN A 96 -6.06 20.59 -5.78
N TYR A 97 -5.94 19.45 -5.12
CA TYR A 97 -4.91 18.43 -5.38
C TYR A 97 -5.33 17.47 -6.49
N LEU A 98 -6.62 17.28 -6.69
CA LEU A 98 -7.20 16.37 -7.68
C LEU A 98 -8.13 17.11 -8.63
N HIS A 99 -8.04 16.77 -9.91
CA HIS A 99 -9.08 17.01 -10.88
C HIS A 99 -10.16 15.94 -10.75
N HIS A 100 -11.41 16.37 -10.90
CA HIS A 100 -12.58 15.52 -10.87
C HIS A 100 -13.42 15.86 -12.10
N ALA A 101 -13.34 15.04 -13.14
CA ALA A 101 -14.01 15.27 -14.41
C ALA A 101 -14.87 14.07 -14.82
N ARG A 102 -16.00 14.34 -15.48
CA ARG A 102 -16.77 13.28 -16.11
C ARG A 102 -15.98 12.67 -17.26
N SER A 103 -15.97 11.34 -17.36
CA SER A 103 -15.34 10.64 -18.46
C SER A 103 -15.98 11.06 -19.79
N ARG A 104 -15.15 11.28 -20.81
CA ARG A 104 -15.63 11.54 -22.18
C ARG A 104 -16.20 10.29 -22.86
N VAL A 105 -15.78 9.10 -22.41
CA VAL A 105 -16.19 7.80 -22.99
C VAL A 105 -17.44 7.27 -22.28
N ASP A 106 -17.49 7.34 -20.95
CA ASP A 106 -18.65 6.95 -20.16
C ASP A 106 -19.04 8.12 -19.24
N ARG A 107 -20.12 8.82 -19.61
CA ARG A 107 -20.62 9.98 -18.84
C ARG A 107 -21.07 9.66 -17.41
N ARG A 108 -21.22 8.36 -17.07
CA ARG A 108 -21.54 7.90 -15.71
C ARG A 108 -20.29 7.72 -14.85
N ALA A 109 -19.12 7.59 -15.48
CA ALA A 109 -17.87 7.41 -14.77
C ALA A 109 -17.21 8.78 -14.52
N VAL A 110 -16.81 8.99 -13.28
CA VAL A 110 -16.01 10.15 -12.88
C VAL A 110 -14.56 9.74 -12.84
N ARG A 111 -13.70 10.49 -13.54
CA ARG A 111 -12.25 10.29 -13.56
C ARG A 111 -11.57 11.28 -12.65
N ILE A 112 -10.55 10.79 -11.99
CA ILE A 112 -9.73 11.48 -11.00
C ILE A 112 -8.30 11.46 -11.51
N SER A 113 -7.64 12.61 -11.54
CA SER A 113 -6.22 12.74 -11.90
C SER A 113 -5.56 13.83 -11.06
N LEU A 114 -4.23 13.83 -10.99
CA LEU A 114 -3.48 14.84 -10.25
C LEU A 114 -3.56 16.21 -10.94
N THR A 115 -3.74 17.26 -10.15
CA THR A 115 -3.42 18.64 -10.56
C THR A 115 -1.91 18.87 -10.51
N GLN A 116 -1.42 20.06 -10.91
CA GLN A 116 -0.04 20.45 -10.69
C GLN A 116 0.34 20.38 -9.20
N ARG A 117 -0.52 20.88 -8.32
CA ARG A 117 -0.35 20.82 -6.87
C ARG A 117 -0.33 19.37 -6.35
N GLY A 118 -1.14 18.48 -6.93
CA GLY A 118 -1.13 17.06 -6.62
C GLY A 118 0.18 16.37 -7.05
N ARG A 119 0.73 16.74 -8.21
CA ARG A 119 2.03 16.25 -8.70
C ARG A 119 3.18 16.65 -7.77
N GLU A 120 3.18 17.87 -7.25
CA GLU A 120 4.20 18.30 -6.29
C GLU A 120 4.22 17.41 -5.03
N VAL A 121 3.05 16.99 -4.53
CA VAL A 121 2.97 16.04 -3.41
C VAL A 121 3.46 14.65 -3.81
N HIS A 122 3.05 14.17 -4.97
CA HIS A 122 3.54 12.90 -5.54
C HIS A 122 5.06 12.88 -5.61
N ASP A 123 5.68 13.95 -6.11
CA ASP A 123 7.13 14.06 -6.28
C ASP A 123 7.88 14.08 -4.93
N VAL A 124 7.29 14.67 -3.89
CA VAL A 124 7.85 14.61 -2.53
C VAL A 124 7.90 13.16 -2.04
N VAL A 125 6.84 12.37 -2.21
CA VAL A 125 6.80 10.95 -1.80
C VAL A 125 7.75 10.12 -2.66
N THR A 126 7.81 10.38 -3.97
CA THR A 126 8.75 9.71 -4.88
C THR A 126 10.19 9.94 -4.42
N SER A 127 10.58 11.18 -4.20
CA SER A 127 11.93 11.53 -3.73
C SER A 127 12.26 10.90 -2.37
N LEU A 128 11.28 10.80 -1.46
CA LEU A 128 11.46 10.11 -0.19
C LEU A 128 11.76 8.62 -0.40
N TYR A 129 11.01 7.95 -1.27
CA TYR A 129 11.23 6.52 -1.55
C TYR A 129 12.55 6.26 -2.27
N GLU A 130 12.95 7.13 -3.18
CA GLU A 130 14.26 7.05 -3.84
C GLU A 130 15.42 7.14 -2.82
N LYS A 131 15.34 8.05 -1.85
CA LYS A 131 16.33 8.12 -0.74
C LYS A 131 16.34 6.82 0.07
N HIS A 132 15.18 6.23 0.33
CA HIS A 132 15.11 4.96 1.07
C HIS A 132 15.74 3.81 0.28
N VAL A 133 15.49 3.72 -1.03
CA VAL A 133 16.11 2.70 -1.90
C VAL A 133 17.64 2.76 -1.83
N LEU A 134 18.21 3.96 -1.78
CA LEU A 134 19.68 4.14 -1.69
C LEU A 134 20.28 3.71 -0.35
N THR A 135 19.49 3.64 0.70
CA THR A 135 20.00 3.45 2.08
C THR A 135 19.48 2.18 2.76
N VAL A 136 18.41 1.57 2.25
CA VAL A 136 17.74 0.45 2.92
C VAL A 136 18.65 -0.77 3.08
N GLU A 137 19.49 -1.06 2.11
CA GLU A 137 20.45 -2.17 2.21
C GLU A 137 21.57 -1.85 3.19
N GLN A 138 22.17 -0.66 3.09
CA GLN A 138 23.34 -0.28 3.90
C GLN A 138 22.96 -0.04 5.37
N ILE A 139 21.84 0.60 5.64
CA ILE A 139 21.39 0.97 6.99
C ILE A 139 20.39 -0.04 7.54
N GLY A 140 19.46 -0.49 6.71
CA GLY A 140 18.41 -1.43 7.10
C GLY A 140 18.82 -2.89 7.06
N GLY A 141 19.92 -3.22 6.38
CA GLY A 141 20.40 -4.59 6.22
C GLY A 141 19.47 -5.49 5.41
N ILE A 142 18.63 -4.90 4.53
CA ILE A 142 17.64 -5.64 3.73
C ILE A 142 18.07 -5.59 2.27
N SER A 143 18.43 -6.74 1.73
CA SER A 143 18.88 -6.87 0.35
C SER A 143 17.72 -6.91 -0.65
N GLY A 144 18.03 -6.75 -1.95
CA GLY A 144 17.06 -6.95 -3.04
C GLY A 144 16.46 -8.36 -3.06
N ASP A 145 17.23 -9.37 -2.69
CA ASP A 145 16.75 -10.75 -2.57
C ASP A 145 15.76 -10.95 -1.41
N ASP A 146 15.99 -10.26 -0.29
CA ASP A 146 15.07 -10.29 0.85
C ASP A 146 13.73 -9.63 0.47
N PHE A 147 13.76 -8.49 -0.23
CA PHE A 147 12.55 -7.88 -0.77
C PHE A 147 11.84 -8.78 -1.77
N SER A 148 12.56 -9.46 -2.64
CA SER A 148 11.97 -10.38 -3.61
C SER A 148 11.23 -11.54 -2.92
N ARG A 149 11.82 -12.15 -1.91
CA ARG A 149 11.20 -13.21 -1.10
C ARG A 149 9.98 -12.68 -0.33
N LEU A 150 10.11 -11.52 0.30
CA LEU A 150 9.02 -10.85 1.02
C LEU A 150 7.84 -10.57 0.09
N ASN A 151 8.08 -9.99 -1.09
CA ASN A 151 7.04 -9.65 -2.05
C ASN A 151 6.28 -10.89 -2.54
N VAL A 152 6.97 -12.01 -2.78
CA VAL A 152 6.32 -13.30 -3.13
C VAL A 152 5.42 -13.78 -1.99
N ALA A 153 5.87 -13.69 -0.75
CA ALA A 153 5.08 -14.12 0.41
C ALA A 153 3.85 -13.22 0.63
N LEU A 154 4.02 -11.89 0.54
CA LEU A 154 2.94 -10.91 0.67
C LEU A 154 1.88 -11.09 -0.43
N ALA A 155 2.29 -11.28 -1.69
CA ALA A 155 1.36 -11.50 -2.80
C ALA A 155 0.54 -12.78 -2.64
N ARG A 156 1.14 -13.85 -2.08
CA ARG A 156 0.42 -15.09 -1.76
C ARG A 156 -0.58 -14.88 -0.63
N LEU A 157 -0.21 -14.12 0.39
CA LEU A 157 -1.10 -13.81 1.52
C LEU A 157 -2.28 -12.93 1.08
N GLU A 158 -2.03 -11.92 0.24
CA GLU A 158 -3.06 -11.08 -0.36
C GLU A 158 -4.07 -11.91 -1.16
N ARG A 159 -3.59 -12.82 -2.02
CA ARG A 159 -4.44 -13.74 -2.79
C ARG A 159 -5.27 -14.62 -1.87
N PHE A 160 -4.65 -15.22 -0.86
CA PHE A 160 -5.36 -16.05 0.13
C PHE A 160 -6.50 -15.27 0.79
N TRP A 161 -6.29 -14.04 1.25
CA TRP A 161 -7.35 -13.23 1.84
C TRP A 161 -8.42 -12.82 0.82
N THR A 162 -8.02 -12.50 -0.40
CA THR A 162 -8.97 -12.19 -1.47
C THR A 162 -9.90 -13.37 -1.73
N ASP A 163 -9.37 -14.59 -1.77
CA ASP A 163 -10.16 -15.81 -1.97
C ASP A 163 -11.07 -16.10 -0.76
N GLN A 164 -10.59 -15.89 0.49
CA GLN A 164 -11.42 -15.99 1.68
C GLN A 164 -12.64 -15.05 1.62
N ILE A 165 -12.44 -13.80 1.20
CA ILE A 165 -13.51 -12.81 1.07
C ILE A 165 -14.47 -13.19 -0.07
N ARG A 166 -13.94 -13.57 -1.23
CA ARG A 166 -14.71 -13.85 -2.44
C ARG A 166 -15.55 -15.11 -2.34
N PHE A 167 -15.01 -16.14 -1.73
CA PHE A 167 -15.64 -17.46 -1.67
C PHE A 167 -16.24 -17.78 -0.29
N ARG A 168 -16.09 -16.89 0.70
CA ARG A 168 -16.54 -17.07 2.08
C ARG A 168 -16.06 -18.41 2.68
N LEU A 169 -14.80 -18.77 2.41
CA LEU A 169 -14.17 -20.01 2.88
C LEU A 169 -13.90 -19.96 4.40
#